data_e4ffa80d82be44d4f7622d9e40bdcded
#
_entry.id   e4ffa80d82be44d4f7622d9e40bdcded
#
_cell.length_a   1.000
_cell.length_b   1.000
_cell.length_c   1.000
_cell.angle_alpha   90.00
_cell.angle_beta   90.00
_cell.angle_gamma   90.00
#
_symmetry.space_group_name_H-M   'P 1'
#
loop_
_entity.id
_entity.type
_entity.pdbx_description
1 polymer ?
#
loop_
_entity_poly.entity_id
_entity_poly.type
_entity_poly.pdbx_seq_one_letter_code
_entity_poly.pdbx_strand_id
1 'polypeptide(L)'
;MKLQVGEKITFERTFTKEDVALFTEVSKDEGVHHVTPDEQGRFVVQGLLTSTLPTKIGGDYNVLARKMDFEFIRPVFSGDTIRCDVTIEQFEPDEKNRMKIIAMFICVNQIEKEVMKGSFSGIIL
;
A
#
# COMPACT_ATOMS: atom_id res chain seq x y z
N MET A 1 9.00 11.82 15.61
CA MET A 1 7.67 12.19 15.14
C MET A 1 6.62 11.41 15.90
N LYS A 2 5.59 12.08 16.37
CA LYS A 2 4.65 11.48 17.29
C LYS A 2 3.36 11.13 16.57
N LEU A 3 3.00 9.85 16.57
CA LEU A 3 1.71 9.40 16.04
C LEU A 3 0.64 9.51 17.12
N GLN A 4 -0.60 9.69 16.68
CA GLN A 4 -1.74 9.66 17.58
C GLN A 4 -2.96 9.07 16.88
N VAL A 5 -3.85 8.50 17.67
CA VAL A 5 -5.11 7.93 17.16
C VAL A 5 -5.90 9.01 16.42
N GLY A 6 -6.45 8.64 15.28
CA GLY A 6 -7.21 9.54 14.41
C GLY A 6 -6.36 10.30 13.40
N GLU A 7 -5.05 10.27 13.53
CA GLU A 7 -4.16 10.93 12.58
C GLU A 7 -4.25 10.27 11.21
N LYS A 8 -4.26 11.10 10.17
CA LYS A 8 -4.33 10.64 8.79
C LYS A 8 -3.02 11.00 8.09
N ILE A 9 -2.40 10.01 7.47
CA ILE A 9 -1.13 10.16 6.77
C ILE A 9 -1.37 9.79 5.31
N THR A 10 -0.94 10.64 4.40
CA THR A 10 -1.19 10.48 2.97
C THR A 10 0.12 10.32 2.21
N PHE A 11 0.14 9.38 1.26
CA PHE A 11 1.24 9.19 0.33
C PHE A 11 0.67 8.89 -1.05
N GLU A 12 1.23 9.53 -2.06
CA GLU A 12 0.76 9.40 -3.44
C GLU A 12 1.91 8.97 -4.35
N ARG A 13 1.60 8.10 -5.30
CA ARG A 13 2.60 7.64 -6.25
C ARG A 13 1.95 7.31 -7.59
N THR A 14 2.65 7.63 -8.69
CA THR A 14 2.30 7.17 -10.02
C THR A 14 3.10 5.89 -10.30
N PHE A 15 2.39 4.81 -10.62
CA PHE A 15 3.04 3.53 -10.97
C PHE A 15 3.40 3.52 -12.44
N THR A 16 4.66 3.26 -12.73
CA THR A 16 5.18 3.27 -14.11
C THR A 16 5.33 1.85 -14.64
N LYS A 17 5.54 1.73 -15.95
CA LYS A 17 5.86 0.44 -16.57
C LYS A 17 7.14 -0.16 -16.01
N GLU A 18 8.13 0.70 -15.70
CA GLU A 18 9.39 0.30 -15.09
C GLU A 18 9.17 -0.29 -13.69
N ASP A 19 8.25 0.29 -12.92
CA ASP A 19 7.90 -0.24 -11.60
C ASP A 19 7.34 -1.66 -11.72
N VAL A 20 6.43 -1.87 -12.66
CA VAL A 20 5.83 -3.18 -12.90
C VAL A 20 6.89 -4.19 -13.32
N ALA A 21 7.80 -3.80 -14.21
CA ALA A 21 8.90 -4.67 -14.66
C ALA A 21 9.82 -5.07 -13.51
N LEU A 22 10.20 -4.11 -12.66
CA LEU A 22 11.04 -4.39 -11.50
C LEU A 22 10.37 -5.32 -10.51
N PHE A 23 9.09 -5.10 -10.26
CA PHE A 23 8.33 -5.94 -9.33
C PHE A 23 8.14 -7.35 -9.90
N THR A 24 7.92 -7.47 -11.20
CA THR A 24 7.86 -8.77 -11.87
C THR A 24 9.16 -9.54 -11.65
N GLU A 25 10.29 -8.85 -11.79
CA GLU A 25 11.60 -9.48 -11.61
C GLU A 25 11.81 -9.96 -10.18
N VAL A 26 11.43 -9.15 -9.19
CA VAL A 26 11.58 -9.49 -7.77
C VAL A 26 10.61 -10.57 -7.34
N SER A 27 9.33 -10.43 -7.70
CA SER A 27 8.26 -11.32 -7.24
C SER A 27 8.15 -12.61 -8.02
N LYS A 28 8.62 -12.61 -9.28
CA LYS A 28 8.37 -13.67 -10.25
C LYS A 28 6.90 -13.85 -10.59
N ASP A 29 6.07 -12.85 -10.26
CA ASP A 29 4.66 -12.81 -10.65
C ASP A 29 4.57 -12.36 -12.11
N GLU A 30 4.51 -13.34 -13.01
CA GLU A 30 4.47 -13.12 -14.46
C GLU A 30 3.07 -13.37 -15.01
N GLY A 31 2.04 -13.08 -14.21
CA GLY A 31 0.66 -13.14 -14.68
C GLY A 31 0.53 -12.36 -15.99
N VAL A 32 -0.24 -12.89 -16.95
CA VAL A 32 -0.33 -12.35 -18.31
C VAL A 32 -0.62 -10.83 -18.31
N HIS A 33 -1.52 -10.39 -17.44
CA HIS A 33 -1.92 -8.99 -17.36
C HIS A 33 -0.82 -8.07 -16.81
N HIS A 34 0.22 -8.63 -16.19
CA HIS A 34 1.37 -7.86 -15.68
C HIS A 34 2.50 -7.76 -16.71
N VAL A 35 2.58 -8.67 -17.66
CA VAL A 35 3.68 -8.74 -18.61
C VAL A 35 3.26 -8.47 -20.05
N THR A 36 1.94 -8.46 -20.33
CA THR A 36 1.39 -8.20 -21.66
C THR A 36 0.54 -6.93 -21.59
N PRO A 37 0.86 -5.91 -22.39
CA PRO A 37 0.07 -4.68 -22.37
C PRO A 37 -1.32 -4.89 -22.96
N ASP A 38 -2.28 -4.08 -22.48
CA ASP A 38 -3.62 -4.05 -23.06
C ASP A 38 -3.61 -3.24 -24.37
N GLU A 39 -4.79 -3.04 -24.97
CA GLU A 39 -4.93 -2.30 -26.23
C GLU A 39 -4.44 -0.85 -26.15
N GLN A 40 -4.41 -0.29 -24.94
CA GLN A 40 -3.95 1.07 -24.68
C GLN A 40 -2.48 1.12 -24.27
N GLY A 41 -1.79 -0.01 -24.31
CA GLY A 41 -0.38 -0.11 -23.94
C GLY A 41 -0.14 -0.13 -22.43
N ARG A 42 -1.19 -0.41 -21.62
CA ARG A 42 -1.08 -0.40 -20.16
C ARG A 42 -0.89 -1.81 -19.64
N PHE A 43 -0.14 -1.92 -18.54
CA PHE A 43 -0.01 -3.15 -17.76
C PHE A 43 -0.85 -3.04 -16.50
N VAL A 44 -1.41 -4.14 -16.05
CA VAL A 44 -2.03 -4.17 -14.72
C VAL A 44 -0.91 -4.25 -13.68
N VAL A 45 -0.93 -3.31 -12.74
CA VAL A 45 0.03 -3.26 -11.64
C VAL A 45 -0.27 -4.41 -10.67
N GLN A 46 0.76 -5.13 -10.23
CA GLN A 46 0.59 -6.20 -9.26
C GLN A 46 -0.04 -5.66 -7.97
N GLY A 47 -0.97 -6.41 -7.40
CA GLY A 47 -1.63 -6.00 -6.16
C GLY A 47 -0.63 -5.70 -5.05
N LEU A 48 0.39 -6.55 -4.88
CA LEU A 48 1.39 -6.33 -3.84
C LEU A 48 2.31 -5.15 -4.15
N LEU A 49 2.44 -4.75 -5.42
CA LEU A 49 3.15 -3.51 -5.76
C LEU A 49 2.32 -2.30 -5.29
N THR A 50 1.02 -2.30 -5.56
CA THR A 50 0.12 -1.27 -5.03
C THR A 50 0.19 -1.21 -3.50
N SER A 51 0.29 -2.37 -2.87
CA SER A 51 0.38 -2.50 -1.40
C SER A 51 1.65 -1.89 -0.81
N THR A 52 2.63 -1.54 -1.64
CA THR A 52 3.83 -0.83 -1.15
C THR A 52 3.50 0.57 -0.64
N LEU A 53 2.34 1.13 -1.00
CA LEU A 53 1.94 2.46 -0.52
C LEU A 53 1.75 2.49 1.01
N PRO A 54 0.88 1.66 1.61
CA PRO A 54 0.81 1.63 3.08
C PRO A 54 2.10 1.10 3.71
N THR A 55 2.83 0.22 3.03
CA THR A 55 4.10 -0.30 3.51
C THR A 55 5.14 0.82 3.66
N LYS A 56 5.19 1.73 2.70
CA LYS A 56 6.09 2.89 2.75
C LYS A 56 5.78 3.76 3.98
N ILE A 57 4.50 4.00 4.24
CA ILE A 57 4.07 4.78 5.40
C ILE A 57 4.48 4.07 6.69
N GLY A 58 4.27 2.76 6.79
CA GLY A 58 4.72 1.99 7.93
C GLY A 58 6.23 2.09 8.14
N GLY A 59 6.99 2.03 7.05
CA GLY A 59 8.44 2.15 7.09
C GLY A 59 8.92 3.50 7.61
N ASP A 60 8.22 4.58 7.29
CA ASP A 60 8.56 5.92 7.78
C ASP A 60 8.51 6.02 9.30
N TYR A 61 7.71 5.18 9.94
CA TYR A 61 7.54 5.16 11.40
C TYR A 61 8.18 3.94 12.05
N ASN A 62 8.98 3.19 11.31
CA ASN A 62 9.68 2.00 11.81
C ASN A 62 8.73 0.91 12.31
N VAL A 63 7.61 0.74 11.63
CA VAL A 63 6.66 -0.32 11.98
C VAL A 63 7.17 -1.66 11.49
N LEU A 64 7.30 -2.60 12.41
CA LEU A 64 7.48 -4.00 12.06
C LEU A 64 6.09 -4.61 11.97
N ALA A 65 5.60 -4.79 10.76
CA ALA A 65 4.26 -5.31 10.53
C ALA A 65 4.17 -6.77 10.98
N ARG A 66 3.07 -7.10 11.66
CA ARG A 66 2.78 -8.48 12.08
C ARG A 66 1.59 -9.06 11.36
N LYS A 67 0.70 -8.19 10.91
CA LYS A 67 -0.49 -8.60 10.15
C LYS A 67 -0.82 -7.50 9.15
N MET A 68 -1.16 -7.91 7.93
CA MET A 68 -1.61 -7.01 6.88
C MET A 68 -2.78 -7.65 6.15
N ASP A 69 -3.84 -6.87 5.93
CA ASP A 69 -5.00 -7.29 5.16
C ASP A 69 -5.14 -6.37 3.97
N PHE A 70 -5.40 -6.94 2.81
CA PHE A 70 -5.62 -6.19 1.58
C PHE A 70 -6.87 -6.68 0.88
N GLU A 71 -7.69 -5.74 0.43
CA GLU A 71 -8.79 -6.03 -0.48
C GLU A 71 -8.53 -5.24 -1.75
N PHE A 72 -8.43 -5.94 -2.88
CA PHE A 72 -8.18 -5.33 -4.19
C PHE A 72 -9.53 -5.12 -4.87
N ILE A 73 -9.95 -3.86 -4.95
CA ILE A 73 -11.32 -3.49 -5.36
C ILE A 73 -11.40 -3.28 -6.87
N ARG A 74 -10.38 -2.64 -7.44
CA ARG A 74 -10.29 -2.35 -8.88
C ARG A 74 -8.85 -2.52 -9.33
N PRO A 75 -8.64 -2.90 -10.61
CA PRO A 75 -7.28 -2.97 -11.13
C PRO A 75 -6.63 -1.59 -11.15
N VAL A 76 -5.33 -1.57 -10.91
CA VAL A 76 -4.48 -0.39 -11.09
C VAL A 76 -3.68 -0.61 -12.37
N PHE A 77 -3.63 0.40 -13.22
CA PHE A 77 -2.90 0.31 -14.48
C PHE A 77 -1.64 1.16 -14.42
N SER A 78 -0.63 0.74 -15.17
CA SER A 78 0.57 1.57 -15.32
C SER A 78 0.17 2.95 -15.87
N GLY A 79 0.71 4.00 -15.24
CA GLY A 79 0.30 5.37 -15.52
C GLY A 79 -0.70 5.93 -14.51
N ASP A 80 -1.38 5.09 -13.75
CA ASP A 80 -2.30 5.55 -12.71
C ASP A 80 -1.55 6.17 -11.55
N THR A 81 -2.13 7.23 -10.99
CA THR A 81 -1.64 7.86 -9.76
C THR A 81 -2.56 7.45 -8.62
N ILE A 82 -1.97 6.82 -7.62
CA ILE A 82 -2.72 6.27 -6.48
C ILE A 82 -2.38 7.05 -5.23
N ARG A 83 -3.41 7.56 -4.54
CA ARG A 83 -3.28 8.20 -3.24
C ARG A 83 -3.68 7.18 -2.17
N CYS A 84 -2.80 6.99 -1.20
CA CYS A 84 -3.06 6.13 -0.05
C CYS A 84 -3.25 7.00 1.17
N ASP A 85 -4.40 6.86 1.83
CA ASP A 85 -4.72 7.54 3.09
C ASP A 85 -4.70 6.50 4.19
N VAL A 86 -3.80 6.66 5.15
CA VAL A 86 -3.67 5.77 6.32
C VAL A 86 -4.19 6.50 7.54
N THR A 87 -5.12 5.88 8.27
CA THR A 87 -5.66 6.43 9.52
C THR A 87 -5.21 5.56 10.68
N ILE A 88 -4.65 6.18 11.71
CA ILE A 88 -4.19 5.47 12.91
C ILE A 88 -5.40 5.16 13.79
N GLU A 89 -5.65 3.86 14.02
CA GLU A 89 -6.78 3.37 14.83
C GLU A 89 -6.41 3.12 16.28
N GLN A 90 -5.21 2.56 16.51
CA GLN A 90 -4.68 2.30 17.84
C GLN A 90 -3.20 2.65 17.88
N PHE A 91 -2.78 3.21 18.99
CA PHE A 91 -1.38 3.54 19.22
C PHE A 91 -1.15 3.55 20.72
N GLU A 92 -0.70 2.44 21.28
CA GLU A 92 -0.58 2.24 22.72
C GLU A 92 0.55 1.26 23.06
N PRO A 93 1.14 1.35 24.25
CA PRO A 93 2.13 0.36 24.67
C PRO A 93 1.50 -1.01 24.84
N ASP A 94 2.26 -2.05 24.47
CA ASP A 94 1.89 -3.43 24.72
C ASP A 94 2.40 -3.87 26.10
N GLU A 95 2.24 -5.18 26.41
CA GLU A 95 2.64 -5.76 27.70
C GLU A 95 4.14 -5.60 27.98
N LYS A 96 4.97 -5.48 26.93
CA LYS A 96 6.41 -5.31 27.03
C LYS A 96 6.83 -3.86 26.88
N ASN A 97 5.88 -2.92 26.98
CA ASN A 97 6.11 -1.50 26.82
C ASN A 97 6.64 -1.12 25.43
N ARG A 98 6.28 -1.90 24.40
CA ARG A 98 6.57 -1.58 23.00
C ARG A 98 5.32 -0.91 22.42
N MET A 99 5.51 0.07 21.53
CA MET A 99 4.36 0.75 20.92
C MET A 99 3.70 -0.13 19.87
N LYS A 100 2.47 -0.52 20.15
CA LYS A 100 1.62 -1.29 19.24
C LYS A 100 0.79 -0.33 18.40
N ILE A 101 0.74 -0.58 17.09
CA ILE A 101 -0.02 0.24 16.16
C ILE A 101 -1.01 -0.62 15.38
N ILE A 102 -2.20 -0.08 15.16
CA ILE A 102 -3.18 -0.60 14.20
C ILE A 102 -3.58 0.58 13.32
N ALA A 103 -3.55 0.37 12.01
CA ALA A 103 -3.90 1.39 11.05
C ALA A 103 -4.79 0.82 9.97
N MET A 104 -5.69 1.65 9.46
CA MET A 104 -6.55 1.34 8.32
C MET A 104 -6.11 2.18 7.13
N PHE A 105 -6.26 1.67 5.92
CA PHE A 105 -5.90 2.45 4.74
C PHE A 105 -6.91 2.26 3.60
N ILE A 106 -7.03 3.31 2.80
CA ILE A 106 -7.83 3.34 1.58
C ILE A 106 -6.97 3.97 0.50
N CYS A 107 -6.90 3.32 -0.65
CA CYS A 107 -6.17 3.83 -1.81
C CYS A 107 -7.15 4.12 -2.93
N VAL A 108 -7.02 5.30 -3.53
CA VAL A 108 -7.87 5.74 -4.64
C VAL A 108 -7.02 6.16 -5.83
N ASN A 109 -7.58 6.00 -7.04
CA ASN A 109 -6.90 6.43 -8.25
C ASN A 109 -7.19 7.91 -8.56
N GLN A 110 -6.68 8.40 -9.69
CA GLN A 110 -6.78 9.81 -10.06
C GLN A 110 -8.21 10.28 -10.34
N ILE A 111 -9.15 9.36 -10.52
CA ILE A 111 -10.57 9.71 -10.68
C ILE A 111 -11.38 9.40 -9.42
N GLU A 112 -10.69 9.34 -8.27
CA GLU A 112 -11.28 9.14 -6.94
C GLU A 112 -12.06 7.83 -6.78
N LYS A 113 -11.65 6.78 -7.49
CA LYS A 113 -12.21 5.44 -7.33
C LYS A 113 -11.31 4.62 -6.42
N GLU A 114 -11.91 3.93 -5.45
CA GLU A 114 -11.17 3.04 -4.57
C GLU A 114 -10.60 1.87 -5.36
N VAL A 115 -9.31 1.62 -5.18
CA VAL A 115 -8.61 0.51 -5.83
C VAL A 115 -8.18 -0.55 -4.82
N MET A 116 -7.92 -0.15 -3.57
CA MET A 116 -7.46 -1.08 -2.53
C MET A 116 -7.82 -0.50 -1.17
N LYS A 117 -8.16 -1.37 -0.21
CA LYS A 117 -8.30 -0.98 1.19
C LYS A 117 -7.85 -2.13 2.08
N GLY A 118 -7.60 -1.82 3.33
CA GLY A 118 -7.19 -2.84 4.28
C GLY A 118 -6.69 -2.25 5.58
N SER A 119 -5.88 -3.04 6.26
CA SER A 119 -5.32 -2.65 7.56
C SER A 119 -3.94 -3.27 7.74
N PHE A 120 -3.18 -2.69 8.65
CA PHE A 120 -1.97 -3.34 9.14
C PHE A 120 -1.86 -3.13 10.64
N SER A 121 -1.19 -4.05 11.29
CA SER A 121 -0.84 -3.94 12.69
C SER A 121 0.58 -4.41 12.90
N GLY A 122 1.21 -3.90 13.94
CA GLY A 122 2.58 -4.25 14.23
C GLY A 122 3.10 -3.49 15.43
N ILE A 123 4.41 -3.46 15.53
CA ILE A 123 5.12 -2.84 16.64
C ILE A 123 6.11 -1.84 16.06
N ILE A 124 6.21 -0.69 16.68
CA ILE A 124 7.22 0.30 16.30
C ILE A 124 8.51 -0.06 17.02
N LEU A 125 9.55 -0.27 16.22
CA LEU A 125 10.88 -0.59 16.72
C LEU A 125 11.66 0.66 17.12
#